data_8bcc34586c552f41fc303b39f50593a6
#
_entry.id   8bcc34586c552f41fc303b39f50593a6
#
_cell.length_a   1.000
_cell.length_b   1.000
_cell.length_c   1.000
_cell.angle_alpha   90.00
_cell.angle_beta   90.00
_cell.angle_gamma   90.00
#
_symmetry.space_group_name_H-M   'P 1'
#
loop_
_entity.id
_entity.type
_entity.pdbx_description
1 polymer ?
#
loop_
_entity_poly.entity_id
_entity_poly.type
_entity_poly.pdbx_seq_one_letter_code
_entity_poly.pdbx_strand_id
1 'polypeptide(L)'
;GWTLRNPAFPNKKITLRLLLSHTASLTDGAGYWQVPLDGEFRTLLDDPKAWDAQHAPGTYWRYANVGFPLIGAVMERATGERLDLLMQRLVLKPLDLHACYGWPSCDEATAARAVVLYQEGKPAVDDNQGRKPACGITKASDGSCDLATWRAGKAPNVFGPQGGLRISAADLSKIGRLLLGDGEVDGVRLLKPESVRAMIGPEWSLKDGNGLTLEEDDPIRSKGGFTCCYGLAVHTLASGLPDCGDDPVGDGVQRVGHSGNAYGLLAGLWVDRKAGTGVVYFSTGNDKPEPGERSAFSRIEQQSAAGW
;
A
#
# COMPACT_ATOMS: atom_id res chain seq x y z
N GLY A 1 3.82 -15.45 -22.37
CA GLY A 1 3.99 -14.71 -21.12
C GLY A 1 5.46 -14.60 -20.75
N TRP A 2 5.80 -13.60 -19.99
CA TRP A 2 7.15 -13.44 -19.43
C TRP A 2 7.15 -13.90 -17.96
N THR A 3 8.32 -14.25 -17.45
CA THR A 3 8.48 -14.69 -16.06
C THR A 3 9.29 -13.65 -15.31
N LEU A 4 8.77 -13.19 -14.17
CA LEU A 4 9.48 -12.26 -13.30
C LEU A 4 10.69 -12.96 -12.66
N ARG A 5 11.88 -12.40 -12.85
CA ARG A 5 13.14 -12.90 -12.30
C ARG A 5 14.07 -11.75 -11.97
N ASN A 6 14.68 -11.79 -10.81
CA ASN A 6 15.82 -10.93 -10.51
C ASN A 6 17.03 -11.40 -11.34
N PRO A 7 17.66 -10.51 -12.14
CA PRO A 7 18.82 -10.88 -12.97
C PRO A 7 19.99 -11.46 -12.17
N ALA A 8 20.20 -11.01 -10.92
CA ALA A 8 21.24 -11.55 -10.04
C ALA A 8 20.91 -12.96 -9.51
N PHE A 9 19.62 -13.34 -9.52
CA PHE A 9 19.16 -14.64 -9.00
C PHE A 9 18.21 -15.32 -10.00
N PRO A 10 18.65 -15.62 -11.24
CA PRO A 10 17.77 -16.05 -12.34
C PRO A 10 17.03 -17.36 -12.07
N ASN A 11 17.57 -18.22 -11.21
CA ASN A 11 17.01 -19.49 -10.83
C ASN A 11 15.97 -19.42 -9.70
N LYS A 12 15.79 -18.25 -9.06
CA LYS A 12 14.81 -18.04 -8.00
C LYS A 12 13.49 -17.55 -8.57
N LYS A 13 12.41 -18.27 -8.26
CA LYS A 13 11.04 -17.88 -8.68
C LYS A 13 10.53 -16.74 -7.79
N ILE A 14 9.95 -15.72 -8.41
CA ILE A 14 9.17 -14.70 -7.73
C ILE A 14 7.71 -15.07 -7.86
N THR A 15 7.00 -15.09 -6.74
CA THR A 15 5.57 -15.45 -6.64
C THR A 15 4.76 -14.25 -6.16
N LEU A 16 3.43 -14.30 -6.31
CA LEU A 16 2.53 -13.28 -5.74
C LEU A 16 2.71 -13.15 -4.22
N ARG A 17 2.98 -14.25 -3.51
CA ARG A 17 3.26 -14.24 -2.08
C ARG A 17 4.48 -13.40 -1.74
N LEU A 18 5.57 -13.54 -2.48
CA LEU A 18 6.78 -12.75 -2.28
C LEU A 18 6.57 -11.25 -2.62
N LEU A 19 5.74 -10.94 -3.62
CA LEU A 19 5.36 -9.56 -3.93
C LEU A 19 4.54 -8.94 -2.79
N LEU A 20 3.51 -9.65 -2.32
CA LEU A 20 2.64 -9.20 -1.23
C LEU A 20 3.36 -9.07 0.12
N SER A 21 4.43 -9.83 0.34
CA SER A 21 5.22 -9.79 1.58
C SER A 21 6.46 -8.91 1.50
N HIS A 22 6.69 -8.17 0.41
CA HIS A 22 7.88 -7.35 0.18
C HIS A 22 9.22 -8.09 0.29
N THR A 23 9.21 -9.39 -0.06
CA THR A 23 10.40 -10.23 -0.09
C THR A 23 10.80 -10.66 -1.50
N ALA A 24 10.30 -9.95 -2.52
CA ALA A 24 10.51 -10.29 -3.93
C ALA A 24 11.88 -9.83 -4.50
N SER A 25 12.76 -9.25 -3.67
CA SER A 25 14.06 -8.71 -4.13
C SER A 25 13.89 -7.55 -5.13
N LEU A 26 12.86 -6.73 -4.92
CA LEU A 26 12.55 -5.53 -5.70
C LEU A 26 12.89 -4.26 -4.93
N THR A 27 13.14 -3.17 -5.67
CA THR A 27 13.28 -1.81 -5.13
C THR A 27 12.50 -0.82 -5.97
N ASP A 28 12.20 0.35 -5.42
CA ASP A 28 11.50 1.43 -6.12
C ASP A 28 12.44 2.34 -6.95
N GLY A 29 13.75 2.04 -6.97
CA GLY A 29 14.79 2.89 -7.57
C GLY A 29 14.66 3.14 -9.07
N ALA A 30 13.88 2.35 -9.80
CA ALA A 30 13.62 2.54 -11.22
C ALA A 30 12.44 3.51 -11.52
N GLY A 31 11.74 4.03 -10.49
CA GLY A 31 10.70 5.05 -10.68
C GLY A 31 9.41 4.52 -11.32
N TYR A 32 8.81 3.50 -10.74
CA TYR A 32 7.61 2.80 -11.24
C TYR A 32 6.42 3.72 -11.59
N TRP A 33 6.32 4.89 -10.95
CA TRP A 33 5.23 5.86 -11.16
C TRP A 33 5.35 6.64 -12.48
N GLN A 34 6.50 6.57 -13.17
CA GLN A 34 6.77 7.30 -14.40
C GLN A 34 6.32 6.58 -15.67
N VAL A 35 5.95 5.32 -15.58
CA VAL A 35 5.52 4.55 -16.77
C VAL A 35 4.20 5.13 -17.29
N PRO A 36 4.19 5.64 -18.55
CA PRO A 36 3.01 6.28 -19.14
C PRO A 36 1.92 5.26 -19.49
N LEU A 37 0.69 5.75 -19.75
CA LEU A 37 -0.47 4.92 -20.08
C LEU A 37 -0.24 3.98 -21.27
N ASP A 38 0.46 4.46 -22.31
CA ASP A 38 0.83 3.70 -23.51
C ASP A 38 2.14 2.91 -23.36
N GLY A 39 2.80 3.01 -22.19
CA GLY A 39 4.05 2.34 -21.90
C GLY A 39 3.89 0.85 -21.58
N GLU A 40 5.02 0.19 -21.38
CA GLU A 40 5.07 -1.18 -20.91
C GLU A 40 5.80 -1.26 -19.57
N PHE A 41 5.06 -1.50 -18.50
CA PHE A 41 5.61 -1.59 -17.14
C PHE A 41 6.76 -2.61 -17.03
N ARG A 42 6.72 -3.64 -17.85
CA ARG A 42 7.77 -4.64 -17.91
C ARG A 42 9.15 -4.07 -18.20
N THR A 43 9.26 -3.04 -19.05
CA THR A 43 10.57 -2.46 -19.42
C THR A 43 11.27 -1.77 -18.26
N LEU A 44 10.51 -1.36 -17.24
CA LEU A 44 11.09 -0.86 -15.99
C LEU A 44 11.98 -1.90 -15.30
N LEU A 45 11.67 -3.18 -15.47
CA LEU A 45 12.41 -4.29 -14.86
C LEU A 45 13.75 -4.60 -15.56
N ASP A 46 14.00 -3.96 -16.71
CA ASP A 46 15.30 -4.01 -17.38
C ASP A 46 16.31 -3.05 -16.74
N ASP A 47 15.84 -2.08 -15.93
CA ASP A 47 16.72 -1.20 -15.13
C ASP A 47 17.24 -1.96 -13.91
N PRO A 48 18.59 -2.04 -13.72
CA PRO A 48 19.18 -2.65 -12.53
C PRO A 48 18.67 -2.05 -11.22
N LYS A 49 18.24 -0.77 -11.22
CA LYS A 49 17.68 -0.10 -10.04
C LYS A 49 16.33 -0.65 -9.60
N ALA A 50 15.66 -1.48 -10.39
CA ALA A 50 14.44 -2.16 -9.97
C ALA A 50 14.70 -3.34 -9.03
N TRP A 51 15.96 -3.73 -8.84
CA TRP A 51 16.33 -4.98 -8.20
C TRP A 51 17.29 -4.80 -7.02
N ASP A 52 17.07 -5.57 -5.98
CA ASP A 52 18.08 -5.83 -4.97
C ASP A 52 18.98 -6.96 -5.47
N ALA A 53 20.20 -6.59 -5.88
CA ALA A 53 21.18 -7.54 -6.42
C ALA A 53 21.93 -8.32 -5.32
N GLN A 54 21.75 -7.96 -4.05
CA GLN A 54 22.48 -8.56 -2.92
C GLN A 54 21.69 -9.69 -2.26
N HIS A 55 20.35 -9.62 -2.26
CA HIS A 55 19.50 -10.55 -1.55
C HIS A 55 18.58 -11.31 -2.49
N ALA A 56 18.61 -12.64 -2.42
CA ALA A 56 17.75 -13.48 -3.24
C ALA A 56 16.26 -13.34 -2.86
N PRO A 57 15.32 -13.50 -3.83
CA PRO A 57 13.90 -13.53 -3.51
C PRO A 57 13.57 -14.52 -2.40
N GLY A 58 12.84 -14.05 -1.39
CA GLY A 58 12.43 -14.79 -0.20
C GLY A 58 13.42 -14.75 0.97
N THR A 59 14.56 -14.05 0.88
CA THR A 59 15.58 -14.05 1.94
C THR A 59 15.71 -12.73 2.69
N TYR A 60 15.21 -11.64 2.11
CA TYR A 60 15.36 -10.30 2.68
C TYR A 60 14.09 -9.49 2.47
N TRP A 61 13.66 -8.79 3.50
CA TRP A 61 12.51 -7.89 3.44
C TRP A 61 12.95 -6.47 3.08
N ARG A 62 12.31 -5.91 2.07
CA ARG A 62 12.47 -4.51 1.71
C ARG A 62 11.14 -4.01 1.17
N TYR A 63 10.57 -2.98 1.80
CA TYR A 63 9.36 -2.36 1.28
C TYR A 63 9.60 -1.87 -0.15
N ALA A 64 8.72 -2.24 -1.06
CA ALA A 64 8.81 -1.84 -2.46
C ALA A 64 7.42 -1.71 -3.08
N ASN A 65 7.03 -0.48 -3.38
CA ASN A 65 5.74 -0.17 -4.00
C ASN A 65 5.59 -0.81 -5.37
N VAL A 66 6.68 -0.95 -6.13
CA VAL A 66 6.70 -1.56 -7.48
C VAL A 66 6.08 -2.95 -7.54
N GLY A 67 6.04 -3.66 -6.42
CA GLY A 67 5.38 -4.97 -6.30
C GLY A 67 3.89 -4.92 -6.60
N PHE A 68 3.19 -3.84 -6.23
CA PHE A 68 1.74 -3.71 -6.41
C PHE A 68 1.32 -3.46 -7.86
N PRO A 69 1.98 -2.60 -8.66
CA PRO A 69 1.78 -2.58 -10.11
C PRO A 69 1.98 -3.95 -10.77
N LEU A 70 2.96 -4.74 -10.34
CA LEU A 70 3.16 -6.10 -10.88
C LEU A 70 1.99 -7.03 -10.53
N ILE A 71 1.46 -6.95 -9.30
CA ILE A 71 0.25 -7.66 -8.89
C ILE A 71 -0.94 -7.19 -9.74
N GLY A 72 -1.10 -5.88 -9.92
CA GLY A 72 -2.11 -5.27 -10.78
C GLY A 72 -2.02 -5.79 -12.22
N ALA A 73 -0.82 -5.90 -12.79
CA ALA A 73 -0.62 -6.48 -14.12
C ALA A 73 -1.10 -7.92 -14.23
N VAL A 74 -0.84 -8.73 -13.20
CA VAL A 74 -1.32 -10.12 -13.12
C VAL A 74 -2.84 -10.15 -13.05
N MET A 75 -3.45 -9.31 -12.21
CA MET A 75 -4.91 -9.23 -12.05
C MET A 75 -5.58 -8.82 -13.38
N GLU A 76 -5.09 -7.76 -14.02
CA GLU A 76 -5.62 -7.30 -15.31
C GLU A 76 -5.49 -8.36 -16.41
N ARG A 77 -4.34 -9.03 -16.51
CA ARG A 77 -4.14 -10.10 -17.50
C ARG A 77 -5.01 -11.32 -17.25
N ALA A 78 -5.25 -11.68 -16.00
CA ALA A 78 -6.07 -12.82 -15.63
C ALA A 78 -7.57 -12.58 -15.90
N THR A 79 -8.01 -11.33 -15.83
CA THR A 79 -9.44 -10.98 -15.93
C THR A 79 -9.82 -10.28 -17.24
N GLY A 80 -8.86 -9.64 -17.91
CA GLY A 80 -9.12 -8.75 -19.05
C GLY A 80 -9.75 -7.42 -18.65
N GLU A 81 -9.81 -7.11 -17.35
CA GLU A 81 -10.48 -5.95 -16.79
C GLU A 81 -9.47 -4.95 -16.22
N ARG A 82 -9.72 -3.65 -16.36
CA ARG A 82 -8.89 -2.60 -15.75
C ARG A 82 -8.92 -2.71 -14.23
N LEU A 83 -7.79 -2.48 -13.59
CA LEU A 83 -7.62 -2.63 -12.15
C LEU A 83 -8.65 -1.81 -11.35
N ASP A 84 -8.88 -0.56 -11.72
CA ASP A 84 -9.83 0.32 -11.02
C ASP A 84 -11.26 -0.23 -11.07
N LEU A 85 -11.71 -0.76 -12.22
CA LEU A 85 -13.02 -1.39 -12.39
C LEU A 85 -13.10 -2.74 -11.68
N LEU A 86 -12.01 -3.51 -11.75
CA LEU A 86 -11.90 -4.80 -11.06
C LEU A 86 -12.04 -4.64 -9.54
N MET A 87 -11.37 -3.64 -8.95
CA MET A 87 -11.50 -3.33 -7.53
C MET A 87 -12.91 -2.83 -7.16
N GLN A 88 -13.53 -2.03 -8.02
CA GLN A 88 -14.94 -1.67 -7.85
C GLN A 88 -15.83 -2.91 -7.77
N ARG A 89 -15.66 -3.84 -8.68
CA ARG A 89 -16.51 -5.05 -8.77
C ARG A 89 -16.24 -6.04 -7.64
N LEU A 90 -14.96 -6.26 -7.27
CA LEU A 90 -14.59 -7.30 -6.31
C LEU A 90 -14.66 -6.86 -4.86
N VAL A 91 -14.45 -5.58 -4.57
CA VAL A 91 -14.29 -5.09 -3.20
C VAL A 91 -15.23 -3.94 -2.87
N LEU A 92 -15.16 -2.84 -3.64
CA LEU A 92 -15.80 -1.60 -3.20
C LEU A 92 -17.33 -1.70 -3.25
N LYS A 93 -17.91 -2.17 -4.36
CA LYS A 93 -19.38 -2.36 -4.47
C LYS A 93 -19.92 -3.41 -3.52
N PRO A 94 -19.35 -4.63 -3.41
CA PRO A 94 -19.86 -5.62 -2.47
C PRO A 94 -19.90 -5.14 -1.02
N LEU A 95 -18.94 -4.31 -0.62
CA LEU A 95 -18.87 -3.74 0.72
C LEU A 95 -19.63 -2.40 0.85
N ASP A 96 -20.29 -1.94 -0.20
CA ASP A 96 -20.97 -0.64 -0.22
C ASP A 96 -20.05 0.50 0.25
N LEU A 97 -18.84 0.58 -0.37
CA LEU A 97 -17.84 1.60 -0.10
C LEU A 97 -17.92 2.72 -1.13
N HIS A 98 -18.10 3.95 -0.66
CA HIS A 98 -18.02 5.16 -1.48
C HIS A 98 -16.58 5.58 -1.73
N ALA A 99 -15.87 4.76 -2.49
CA ALA A 99 -14.45 4.82 -2.73
C ALA A 99 -14.10 4.50 -4.19
N CYS A 100 -12.88 4.83 -4.61
CA CYS A 100 -12.40 4.57 -5.97
C CYS A 100 -10.88 4.44 -6.03
N TYR A 101 -10.38 3.69 -7.03
CA TYR A 101 -8.96 3.62 -7.36
C TYR A 101 -8.65 4.53 -8.53
N GLY A 102 -7.76 5.51 -8.30
CA GLY A 102 -7.52 6.56 -9.27
C GLY A 102 -8.79 7.36 -9.58
N TRP A 103 -8.68 8.44 -10.34
CA TRP A 103 -9.82 9.30 -10.66
C TRP A 103 -10.78 8.73 -11.73
N PRO A 104 -10.35 7.86 -12.69
CA PRO A 104 -11.25 7.39 -13.74
C PRO A 104 -12.49 6.69 -13.23
N SER A 105 -12.40 5.91 -12.15
CA SER A 105 -13.51 5.17 -11.56
C SER A 105 -14.27 5.92 -10.46
N CYS A 106 -13.82 7.13 -10.07
CA CYS A 106 -14.52 7.98 -9.11
C CYS A 106 -15.77 8.62 -9.72
N ASP A 107 -16.83 8.71 -8.95
CA ASP A 107 -17.98 9.55 -9.29
C ASP A 107 -17.74 11.03 -8.87
N GLU A 108 -18.60 11.93 -9.33
CA GLU A 108 -18.49 13.36 -9.03
C GLU A 108 -18.71 13.64 -7.53
N ALA A 109 -19.54 12.87 -6.86
CA ALA A 109 -19.79 13.04 -5.42
C ALA A 109 -18.54 12.66 -4.60
N THR A 110 -17.82 11.62 -4.99
CA THR A 110 -16.53 11.24 -4.39
C THR A 110 -15.47 12.31 -4.69
N ALA A 111 -15.41 12.83 -5.92
CA ALA A 111 -14.49 13.89 -6.28
C ALA A 111 -14.73 15.18 -5.48
N ALA A 112 -16.00 15.54 -5.25
CA ALA A 112 -16.37 16.72 -4.47
C ALA A 112 -15.94 16.65 -3.00
N ARG A 113 -15.72 15.45 -2.46
CA ARG A 113 -15.28 15.22 -1.08
C ARG A 113 -13.78 15.00 -0.93
N ALA A 114 -13.03 15.00 -2.04
CA ALA A 114 -11.59 14.77 -2.00
C ALA A 114 -10.88 15.83 -1.14
N VAL A 115 -10.01 15.38 -0.27
CA VAL A 115 -9.16 16.24 0.55
C VAL A 115 -7.92 16.60 -0.24
N VAL A 116 -7.61 17.90 -0.33
CA VAL A 116 -6.35 18.36 -0.93
C VAL A 116 -5.21 18.03 0.02
N LEU A 117 -4.19 17.35 -0.48
CA LEU A 117 -2.98 17.07 0.28
C LEU A 117 -1.96 18.18 0.04
N TYR A 118 -1.35 18.65 1.12
CA TYR A 118 -0.37 19.72 1.11
C TYR A 118 1.01 19.18 1.45
N GLN A 119 2.00 19.67 0.72
CA GLN A 119 3.41 19.42 0.97
C GLN A 119 4.16 20.77 0.89
N GLU A 120 4.99 21.06 1.89
CA GLU A 120 5.69 22.35 2.02
C GLU A 120 4.75 23.57 1.91
N GLY A 121 3.57 23.44 2.50
CA GLY A 121 2.55 24.49 2.49
C GLY A 121 1.86 24.73 1.15
N LYS A 122 2.07 23.89 0.16
CA LYS A 122 1.46 23.95 -1.19
C LYS A 122 0.61 22.73 -1.48
N PRO A 123 -0.46 22.87 -2.27
CA PRO A 123 -1.19 21.72 -2.78
C PRO A 123 -0.24 20.79 -3.57
N ALA A 124 -0.16 19.52 -3.18
CA ALA A 124 0.67 18.52 -3.82
C ALA A 124 -0.15 17.59 -4.73
N VAL A 125 -1.28 17.11 -4.23
CA VAL A 125 -2.20 16.26 -5.00
C VAL A 125 -3.65 16.59 -4.64
N ASP A 126 -4.56 16.22 -5.55
CA ASP A 126 -6.01 16.29 -5.42
C ASP A 126 -6.59 17.71 -5.26
N ASP A 127 -5.84 18.76 -5.61
CA ASP A 127 -6.38 20.12 -5.73
C ASP A 127 -7.21 20.26 -7.02
N ASN A 128 -8.35 19.58 -7.03
CA ASN A 128 -9.26 19.54 -8.16
C ASN A 128 -10.49 20.46 -7.98
N GLN A 129 -10.46 21.32 -6.95
CA GLN A 129 -11.55 22.26 -6.61
C GLN A 129 -12.92 21.55 -6.52
N GLY A 130 -12.94 20.36 -5.91
CA GLY A 130 -14.15 19.55 -5.76
C GLY A 130 -14.70 18.95 -7.05
N ARG A 131 -13.92 18.90 -8.12
CA ARG A 131 -14.32 18.32 -9.42
C ARG A 131 -13.42 17.15 -9.80
N LYS A 132 -13.95 16.25 -10.59
CA LYS A 132 -13.16 15.18 -11.18
C LYS A 132 -12.14 15.78 -12.16
N PRO A 133 -10.85 15.44 -12.07
CA PRO A 133 -9.86 15.97 -12.99
C PRO A 133 -10.09 15.41 -14.42
N ALA A 134 -9.83 16.24 -15.43
CA ALA A 134 -9.95 15.85 -16.83
C ALA A 134 -9.00 14.68 -17.18
N CYS A 135 -7.84 14.61 -16.52
CA CYS A 135 -6.92 13.48 -16.58
C CYS A 135 -6.57 13.05 -15.18
N GLY A 136 -7.05 11.90 -14.77
CA GLY A 136 -6.86 11.36 -13.42
C GLY A 136 -5.86 10.21 -13.34
N ILE A 137 -4.99 10.08 -14.33
CA ILE A 137 -3.99 9.02 -14.45
C ILE A 137 -2.67 9.58 -14.98
N THR A 138 -1.60 8.79 -14.94
CA THR A 138 -0.37 9.12 -15.66
C THR A 138 -0.66 9.14 -17.16
N LYS A 139 -0.37 10.26 -17.80
CA LYS A 139 -0.65 10.48 -19.23
C LYS A 139 0.14 9.52 -20.11
N ALA A 140 -0.36 9.29 -21.31
CA ALA A 140 0.39 8.66 -22.39
C ALA A 140 1.55 9.56 -22.85
N SER A 141 2.47 9.01 -23.62
CA SER A 141 3.66 9.72 -24.14
C SER A 141 3.34 10.92 -25.02
N ASP A 142 2.18 10.91 -25.66
CA ASP A 142 1.65 12.02 -26.49
C ASP A 142 0.90 13.08 -25.64
N GLY A 143 0.83 12.90 -24.32
CA GLY A 143 0.10 13.78 -23.39
C GLY A 143 -1.39 13.46 -23.27
N SER A 144 -1.91 12.47 -23.96
CA SER A 144 -3.32 12.08 -23.89
C SER A 144 -3.64 11.28 -22.61
N CYS A 145 -4.93 11.23 -22.29
CA CYS A 145 -5.51 10.42 -21.20
C CYS A 145 -6.59 9.47 -21.72
N ASP A 146 -6.49 9.06 -22.99
CA ASP A 146 -7.48 8.20 -23.61
C ASP A 146 -7.34 6.76 -23.13
N LEU A 147 -8.25 6.36 -22.23
CA LEU A 147 -8.32 4.99 -21.72
C LEU A 147 -8.70 3.93 -22.76
N ALA A 148 -9.13 4.32 -23.97
CA ALA A 148 -9.31 3.39 -25.07
C ALA A 148 -7.97 2.77 -25.54
N THR A 149 -6.85 3.41 -25.23
CA THR A 149 -5.50 2.89 -25.50
C THR A 149 -5.04 1.88 -24.44
N TRP A 150 -5.72 1.78 -23.30
CA TRP A 150 -5.37 0.83 -22.26
C TRP A 150 -5.31 -0.62 -22.77
N ARG A 151 -4.36 -1.36 -22.28
CA ARG A 151 -4.19 -2.80 -22.53
C ARG A 151 -3.86 -3.53 -21.24
N ALA A 152 -4.53 -4.64 -21.00
CA ALA A 152 -4.39 -5.43 -19.77
C ALA A 152 -2.94 -5.76 -19.42
N GLY A 153 -2.52 -5.32 -18.25
CA GLY A 153 -1.21 -5.57 -17.68
C GLY A 153 -0.04 -4.86 -18.35
N LYS A 154 -0.29 -3.83 -19.18
CA LYS A 154 0.78 -3.02 -19.77
C LYS A 154 1.26 -1.89 -18.85
N ALA A 155 0.37 -1.07 -18.35
CA ALA A 155 0.69 0.06 -17.48
C ALA A 155 -0.21 0.08 -16.23
N PRO A 156 -0.17 -0.94 -15.37
CA PRO A 156 -1.06 -1.06 -14.20
C PRO A 156 -0.81 0.03 -13.14
N ASN A 157 0.37 0.64 -13.16
CA ASN A 157 0.75 1.73 -12.26
C ASN A 157 -0.14 2.96 -12.40
N VAL A 158 -0.75 3.19 -13.58
CA VAL A 158 -1.57 4.39 -13.83
C VAL A 158 -2.84 4.45 -12.96
N PHE A 159 -3.29 3.33 -12.43
CA PHE A 159 -4.43 3.25 -11.50
C PHE A 159 -4.00 3.27 -10.02
N GLY A 160 -2.71 3.36 -9.73
CA GLY A 160 -2.17 3.51 -8.40
C GLY A 160 -2.46 2.34 -7.45
N PRO A 161 -2.17 1.08 -7.80
CA PRO A 161 -2.50 -0.07 -6.95
C PRO A 161 -1.88 -0.03 -5.55
N GLN A 162 -0.75 0.65 -5.38
CA GLN A 162 -0.05 0.79 -4.11
C GLN A 162 -0.60 1.91 -3.22
N GLY A 163 -1.24 2.94 -3.79
CA GLY A 163 -1.63 4.13 -3.01
C GLY A 163 -2.72 4.99 -3.65
N GLY A 164 -3.33 4.55 -4.74
CA GLY A 164 -4.35 5.32 -5.48
C GLY A 164 -5.77 5.22 -4.95
N LEU A 165 -6.00 4.49 -3.85
CA LEU A 165 -7.32 4.38 -3.24
C LEU A 165 -7.73 5.70 -2.55
N ARG A 166 -8.86 6.25 -2.98
CA ARG A 166 -9.53 7.38 -2.32
C ARG A 166 -10.73 6.86 -1.57
N ILE A 167 -10.71 7.05 -0.25
CA ILE A 167 -11.69 6.46 0.66
C ILE A 167 -11.82 7.35 1.89
N SER A 168 -13.00 7.38 2.52
CA SER A 168 -13.18 8.00 3.82
C SER A 168 -12.66 7.11 4.96
N ALA A 169 -12.30 7.70 6.11
CA ALA A 169 -11.95 6.92 7.29
C ALA A 169 -13.10 5.99 7.73
N ALA A 170 -14.34 6.45 7.61
CA ALA A 170 -15.52 5.65 7.92
C ALA A 170 -15.62 4.42 7.01
N ASP A 171 -15.45 4.58 5.70
CA ASP A 171 -15.48 3.44 4.77
C ASP A 171 -14.26 2.52 4.93
N LEU A 172 -13.07 3.08 5.21
CA LEU A 172 -11.88 2.28 5.49
C LEU A 172 -12.05 1.44 6.77
N SER A 173 -12.85 1.90 7.74
CA SER A 173 -13.17 1.13 8.93
C SER A 173 -13.91 -0.18 8.62
N LYS A 174 -14.68 -0.24 7.52
CA LYS A 174 -15.31 -1.51 7.06
C LYS A 174 -14.25 -2.54 6.65
N ILE A 175 -13.12 -2.10 6.08
CA ILE A 175 -11.98 -3.01 5.79
C ILE A 175 -11.38 -3.52 7.10
N GLY A 176 -11.24 -2.67 8.12
CA GLY A 176 -10.82 -3.11 9.46
C GLY A 176 -11.80 -4.15 10.05
N ARG A 177 -13.11 -3.90 9.95
CA ARG A 177 -14.15 -4.83 10.40
C ARG A 177 -14.15 -6.13 9.59
N LEU A 178 -13.82 -6.09 8.29
CA LEU A 178 -13.64 -7.28 7.46
C LEU A 178 -12.51 -8.18 8.00
N LEU A 179 -11.38 -7.59 8.44
CA LEU A 179 -10.30 -8.31 9.07
C LEU A 179 -10.68 -8.88 10.44
N LEU A 180 -11.47 -8.13 11.24
CA LEU A 180 -12.02 -8.58 12.52
C LEU A 180 -13.01 -9.73 12.35
N GLY A 181 -13.86 -9.69 11.31
CA GLY A 181 -14.89 -10.67 11.00
C GLY A 181 -14.42 -11.86 10.15
N ASP A 182 -13.11 -12.14 10.12
CA ASP A 182 -12.57 -13.27 9.34
C ASP A 182 -13.04 -13.29 7.87
N GLY A 183 -13.06 -12.10 7.26
CA GLY A 183 -13.42 -11.92 5.84
C GLY A 183 -14.89 -11.67 5.57
N GLU A 184 -15.67 -11.40 6.62
CA GLU A 184 -17.07 -11.02 6.54
C GLU A 184 -17.31 -9.71 7.29
N VAL A 185 -18.12 -8.82 6.69
CA VAL A 185 -18.60 -7.59 7.32
C VAL A 185 -20.00 -7.27 6.84
N ASP A 186 -20.88 -6.85 7.75
CA ASP A 186 -22.28 -6.49 7.48
C ASP A 186 -23.04 -7.57 6.67
N GLY A 187 -22.76 -8.86 6.93
CA GLY A 187 -23.36 -10.00 6.23
C GLY A 187 -22.76 -10.30 4.85
N VAL A 188 -21.75 -9.55 4.41
CA VAL A 188 -21.07 -9.77 3.13
C VAL A 188 -19.73 -10.47 3.37
N ARG A 189 -19.60 -11.67 2.82
CA ARG A 189 -18.34 -12.42 2.85
C ARG A 189 -17.54 -12.18 1.57
N LEU A 190 -16.38 -11.50 1.70
CA LEU A 190 -15.44 -11.31 0.60
C LEU A 190 -14.32 -12.36 0.61
N LEU A 191 -13.86 -12.74 1.79
CA LEU A 191 -12.72 -13.64 1.96
C LEU A 191 -13.14 -14.83 2.82
N LYS A 192 -12.47 -15.95 2.57
CA LYS A 192 -12.57 -17.09 3.47
C LYS A 192 -11.75 -16.84 4.73
N PRO A 193 -12.12 -17.39 5.90
CA PRO A 193 -11.34 -17.23 7.13
C PRO A 193 -9.87 -17.63 7.00
N GLU A 194 -9.58 -18.69 6.25
CA GLU A 194 -8.21 -19.13 5.99
C GLU A 194 -7.40 -18.12 5.17
N SER A 195 -8.06 -17.37 4.26
CA SER A 195 -7.41 -16.31 3.49
C SER A 195 -7.04 -15.13 4.39
N VAL A 196 -7.91 -14.73 5.31
CA VAL A 196 -7.61 -13.68 6.30
C VAL A 196 -6.46 -14.13 7.20
N ARG A 197 -6.49 -15.37 7.71
CA ARG A 197 -5.37 -15.91 8.50
C ARG A 197 -4.06 -15.90 7.72
N ALA A 198 -4.09 -16.24 6.43
CA ALA A 198 -2.90 -16.17 5.57
C ALA A 198 -2.40 -14.74 5.36
N MET A 199 -3.32 -13.76 5.25
CA MET A 199 -2.95 -12.35 5.10
C MET A 199 -2.25 -11.78 6.33
N ILE A 200 -2.78 -12.06 7.52
CA ILE A 200 -2.27 -11.50 8.78
C ILE A 200 -1.16 -12.36 9.41
N GLY A 201 -1.00 -13.60 8.97
CA GLY A 201 0.09 -14.45 9.43
C GLY A 201 1.45 -13.91 8.99
N PRO A 202 2.50 -14.05 9.82
CA PRO A 202 3.82 -13.54 9.48
C PRO A 202 4.42 -14.32 8.29
N GLU A 203 4.63 -13.64 7.18
CA GLU A 203 5.43 -14.12 6.05
C GLU A 203 6.91 -13.77 6.23
N TRP A 204 7.15 -12.70 6.97
CA TRP A 204 8.46 -12.27 7.37
C TRP A 204 8.42 -11.68 8.78
N SER A 205 9.48 -11.94 9.53
CA SER A 205 9.78 -11.30 10.82
C SER A 205 11.26 -10.95 10.89
N LEU A 206 11.56 -9.81 11.49
CA LEU A 206 12.96 -9.36 11.66
C LEU A 206 13.74 -10.39 12.48
N LYS A 207 14.84 -10.85 11.89
CA LYS A 207 15.77 -11.75 12.52
C LYS A 207 17.14 -11.64 11.87
N ASP A 208 18.19 -11.45 12.67
CA ASP A 208 19.59 -11.46 12.22
C ASP A 208 19.85 -10.53 11.02
N GLY A 209 19.19 -9.36 10.96
CA GLY A 209 19.37 -8.39 9.89
C GLY A 209 18.80 -8.80 8.53
N ASN A 210 17.76 -9.67 8.51
CA ASN A 210 17.14 -10.17 7.28
C ASN A 210 16.17 -9.19 6.61
N GLY A 211 16.26 -7.89 6.91
CA GLY A 211 15.39 -6.88 6.30
C GLY A 211 15.78 -5.45 6.62
N LEU A 212 15.35 -4.54 5.74
CA LEU A 212 15.45 -3.09 5.93
C LEU A 212 14.17 -2.60 6.62
N THR A 213 14.25 -2.41 7.93
CA THR A 213 13.09 -2.08 8.77
C THR A 213 12.75 -0.59 8.85
N LEU A 214 13.65 0.25 8.30
CA LEU A 214 13.53 1.70 8.19
C LEU A 214 13.87 2.13 6.78
N GLU A 215 13.28 3.20 6.29
CA GLU A 215 13.80 3.91 5.11
C GLU A 215 15.11 4.61 5.52
N GLU A 216 16.15 4.49 4.68
CA GLU A 216 17.53 4.90 5.02
C GLU A 216 17.67 6.38 5.44
N ASP A 217 16.73 7.24 5.01
CA ASP A 217 16.78 8.69 5.23
C ASP A 217 15.62 9.22 6.10
N ASP A 218 14.91 8.38 6.85
CA ASP A 218 13.78 8.83 7.68
C ASP A 218 14.24 9.22 9.10
N PRO A 219 14.48 10.53 9.39
CA PRO A 219 14.95 10.98 10.70
C PRO A 219 13.91 10.81 11.81
N ILE A 220 12.66 10.53 11.47
CA ILE A 220 11.55 10.38 12.41
C ILE A 220 11.64 9.04 13.14
N ARG A 221 12.21 8.03 12.48
CA ARG A 221 12.18 6.63 12.91
C ARG A 221 13.44 6.21 13.67
N SER A 222 13.89 7.03 14.60
CA SER A 222 15.14 6.81 15.34
C SER A 222 15.06 5.77 16.47
N LYS A 223 13.87 5.19 16.72
CA LYS A 223 13.62 4.31 17.88
C LYS A 223 13.44 2.84 17.53
N GLY A 224 14.30 2.32 16.66
CA GLY A 224 14.25 0.94 16.21
C GLY A 224 13.44 0.74 14.94
N GLY A 225 13.25 -0.51 14.52
CA GLY A 225 12.55 -0.84 13.30
C GLY A 225 11.08 -0.42 13.30
N PHE A 226 10.68 0.23 12.23
CA PHE A 226 9.27 0.62 12.01
C PHE A 226 8.42 -0.57 11.59
N THR A 227 8.94 -1.41 10.70
CA THR A 227 8.31 -2.67 10.28
C THR A 227 9.19 -3.82 10.71
N CYS A 228 8.69 -4.67 11.59
CA CYS A 228 9.43 -5.81 12.10
C CYS A 228 8.73 -7.15 11.86
N CYS A 229 7.46 -7.13 11.51
CA CYS A 229 6.69 -8.30 11.17
C CYS A 229 5.67 -7.96 10.08
N TYR A 230 5.63 -8.73 9.01
CA TYR A 230 4.80 -8.44 7.85
C TYR A 230 4.17 -9.71 7.28
N GLY A 231 2.90 -9.62 6.94
CA GLY A 231 2.13 -10.68 6.28
C GLY A 231 1.98 -10.45 4.78
N LEU A 232 0.81 -10.73 4.22
CA LEU A 232 0.49 -10.44 2.82
C LEU A 232 -0.20 -9.07 2.72
N ALA A 233 0.60 -8.04 2.44
CA ALA A 233 0.19 -6.62 2.45
C ALA A 233 -0.42 -6.17 3.80
N VAL A 234 0.01 -6.78 4.89
CA VAL A 234 -0.44 -6.48 6.26
C VAL A 234 0.77 -6.38 7.18
N HIS A 235 0.89 -5.27 7.86
CA HIS A 235 1.89 -5.00 8.88
C HIS A 235 1.36 -5.45 10.24
N THR A 236 2.21 -6.03 11.09
CA THR A 236 1.90 -6.34 12.49
C THR A 236 2.62 -5.36 13.41
N LEU A 237 1.88 -4.68 14.28
CA LEU A 237 2.40 -3.80 15.33
C LEU A 237 2.68 -4.58 16.62
N ALA A 238 3.53 -4.00 17.47
CA ALA A 238 3.91 -4.55 18.78
C ALA A 238 4.40 -6.00 18.65
N SER A 239 5.32 -6.22 17.68
CA SER A 239 5.87 -7.55 17.40
C SER A 239 6.59 -8.17 18.60
N GLY A 240 7.09 -7.32 19.50
CA GLY A 240 7.89 -7.74 20.65
C GLY A 240 9.30 -8.23 20.28
N LEU A 241 9.71 -8.01 19.03
CA LEU A 241 11.05 -8.41 18.56
C LEU A 241 12.12 -7.41 19.05
N PRO A 242 13.36 -7.86 19.25
CA PRO A 242 14.47 -6.97 19.57
C PRO A 242 14.68 -5.91 18.47
N ASP A 243 15.15 -4.74 18.88
CA ASP A 243 15.45 -3.60 18.01
C ASP A 243 14.25 -3.06 17.21
N CYS A 244 13.02 -3.38 17.63
CA CYS A 244 11.79 -2.93 17.04
C CYS A 244 11.14 -1.80 17.82
N GLY A 245 10.81 -0.71 17.12
CA GLY A 245 10.06 0.43 17.62
C GLY A 245 8.63 0.44 17.06
N ASP A 246 8.01 -0.72 16.90
CA ASP A 246 6.77 -0.92 16.16
C ASP A 246 5.49 -0.89 17.02
N ASP A 247 5.55 -0.29 18.23
CA ASP A 247 4.38 -0.10 19.10
C ASP A 247 4.00 1.38 19.28
N PRO A 248 3.19 1.96 18.38
CA PRO A 248 2.78 3.35 18.49
C PRO A 248 1.79 3.61 19.64
N VAL A 249 1.06 2.61 20.09
CA VAL A 249 0.12 2.72 21.23
C VAL A 249 0.86 2.64 22.55
N GLY A 250 1.89 1.79 22.64
CA GLY A 250 2.73 1.62 23.83
C GLY A 250 2.11 0.71 24.87
N ASP A 251 1.19 -0.17 24.48
CA ASP A 251 0.49 -1.11 25.39
C ASP A 251 0.91 -2.58 25.19
N GLY A 252 1.82 -2.85 24.25
CA GLY A 252 2.32 -4.19 23.93
C GLY A 252 1.28 -5.10 23.26
N VAL A 253 0.14 -4.56 22.85
CA VAL A 253 -0.92 -5.34 22.21
C VAL A 253 -0.70 -5.43 20.72
N GLN A 254 -0.58 -6.65 20.22
CA GLN A 254 -0.43 -6.88 18.77
C GLN A 254 -1.67 -6.42 18.01
N ARG A 255 -1.43 -5.60 17.00
CA ARG A 255 -2.44 -5.15 16.03
C ARG A 255 -1.97 -5.44 14.63
N VAL A 256 -2.92 -5.67 13.73
CA VAL A 256 -2.66 -5.88 12.31
C VAL A 256 -3.31 -4.79 11.48
N GLY A 257 -2.68 -4.40 10.40
CA GLY A 257 -3.17 -3.33 9.54
C GLY A 257 -2.10 -2.79 8.62
N HIS A 258 -2.13 -1.49 8.36
CA HIS A 258 -1.08 -0.83 7.58
C HIS A 258 -1.05 0.66 7.88
N SER A 259 0.13 1.26 7.80
CA SER A 259 0.34 2.70 7.79
C SER A 259 0.33 3.25 6.36
N GLY A 260 0.13 4.55 6.21
CA GLY A 260 0.28 5.27 4.95
C GLY A 260 1.07 6.55 5.15
N ASN A 261 1.99 6.82 4.22
CA ASN A 261 2.76 8.05 4.19
C ASN A 261 2.95 8.49 2.74
N ALA A 262 2.37 9.62 2.35
CA ALA A 262 2.57 10.22 1.04
C ALA A 262 2.06 11.67 1.02
N TYR A 263 2.80 12.57 0.39
CA TYR A 263 2.37 13.95 0.13
C TYR A 263 1.93 14.72 1.39
N GLY A 264 2.65 14.54 2.51
CA GLY A 264 2.28 15.15 3.80
C GLY A 264 1.07 14.48 4.49
N LEU A 265 0.54 13.40 3.96
CA LEU A 265 -0.47 12.56 4.59
C LEU A 265 0.21 11.48 5.43
N LEU A 266 -0.21 11.35 6.68
CA LEU A 266 0.03 10.19 7.53
C LEU A 266 -1.31 9.51 7.84
N ALA A 267 -1.38 8.21 7.66
CA ALA A 267 -2.60 7.43 7.85
C ALA A 267 -2.31 6.08 8.51
N GLY A 268 -3.33 5.49 9.10
CA GLY A 268 -3.26 4.14 9.65
C GLY A 268 -4.63 3.48 9.73
N LEU A 269 -4.63 2.19 9.52
CA LEU A 269 -5.71 1.27 9.86
C LEU A 269 -5.11 0.18 10.74
N TRP A 270 -5.52 0.07 11.98
CA TRP A 270 -5.02 -0.93 12.93
C TRP A 270 -6.16 -1.62 13.65
N VAL A 271 -6.13 -2.93 13.71
CA VAL A 271 -7.16 -3.73 14.40
C VAL A 271 -6.53 -4.65 15.46
N ASP A 272 -7.11 -4.63 16.66
CA ASP A 272 -6.88 -5.60 17.72
C ASP A 272 -7.91 -6.72 17.56
N ARG A 273 -7.47 -7.84 17.00
CA ARG A 273 -8.35 -8.98 16.75
C ARG A 273 -8.79 -9.69 18.03
N LYS A 274 -8.04 -9.56 19.12
CA LYS A 274 -8.38 -10.17 20.42
C LYS A 274 -9.46 -9.37 21.13
N ALA A 275 -9.34 -8.04 21.12
CA ALA A 275 -10.35 -7.16 21.71
C ALA A 275 -11.54 -6.92 20.78
N GLY A 276 -11.43 -7.21 19.50
CA GLY A 276 -12.47 -6.90 18.50
C GLY A 276 -12.60 -5.41 18.21
N THR A 277 -11.53 -4.64 18.38
CA THR A 277 -11.51 -3.19 18.22
C THR A 277 -10.52 -2.76 17.13
N GLY A 278 -10.60 -1.52 16.69
CA GLY A 278 -9.65 -0.96 15.75
C GLY A 278 -9.74 0.55 15.65
N VAL A 279 -8.74 1.14 15.03
CA VAL A 279 -8.66 2.57 14.76
C VAL A 279 -8.30 2.81 13.29
N VAL A 280 -8.93 3.82 12.72
CA VAL A 280 -8.59 4.37 11.41
C VAL A 280 -8.39 5.86 11.58
N TYR A 281 -7.29 6.34 11.08
CA TYR A 281 -6.97 7.78 11.11
C TYR A 281 -6.26 8.22 9.84
N PHE A 282 -6.34 9.50 9.55
CA PHE A 282 -5.43 10.20 8.66
C PHE A 282 -5.22 11.63 9.16
N SER A 283 -4.03 12.15 8.91
CA SER A 283 -3.61 13.51 9.20
C SER A 283 -2.89 14.08 8.00
N THR A 284 -3.13 15.32 7.64
CA THR A 284 -2.56 15.99 6.47
C THR A 284 -1.69 17.17 6.89
N GLY A 285 -0.80 17.62 5.99
CA GLY A 285 0.11 18.73 6.30
C GLY A 285 1.30 18.34 7.17
N ASN A 286 1.68 17.07 7.18
CA ASN A 286 2.77 16.53 7.98
C ASN A 286 4.07 16.42 7.17
N ASP A 287 4.59 17.54 6.69
CA ASP A 287 5.83 17.53 5.90
C ASP A 287 7.07 17.12 6.71
N LYS A 288 7.08 17.51 7.98
CA LYS A 288 8.16 17.20 8.93
C LYS A 288 7.53 16.81 10.27
N PRO A 289 6.91 15.64 10.37
CA PRO A 289 6.27 15.23 11.60
C PRO A 289 7.31 15.06 12.71
N GLU A 290 6.92 15.46 13.93
CA GLU A 290 7.77 15.29 15.09
C GLU A 290 8.02 13.81 15.38
N PRO A 291 9.26 13.39 15.70
CA PRO A 291 9.56 12.04 16.12
C PRO A 291 8.71 11.63 17.33
N GLY A 292 8.28 10.37 17.33
CA GLY A 292 7.57 9.82 18.45
C GLY A 292 8.47 9.56 19.66
N GLU A 293 7.89 9.57 20.85
CA GLU A 293 8.65 9.39 22.08
C GLU A 293 8.90 7.91 22.42
N ARG A 294 7.96 7.01 22.04
CA ARG A 294 7.96 5.59 22.47
C ARG A 294 8.17 4.58 21.36
N SER A 295 8.07 5.00 20.11
CA SER A 295 8.18 4.08 18.97
C SER A 295 8.79 4.78 17.74
N ALA A 296 9.03 4.03 16.67
CA ALA A 296 9.48 4.54 15.38
C ALA A 296 8.39 5.31 14.60
N PHE A 297 7.18 5.38 15.12
CA PHE A 297 6.10 6.19 14.56
C PHE A 297 6.23 7.65 15.02
N SER A 298 5.79 8.59 14.21
CA SER A 298 5.74 9.99 14.57
C SER A 298 4.79 10.25 15.75
N ARG A 299 4.94 11.40 16.39
CA ARG A 299 4.09 11.79 17.53
C ARG A 299 2.61 11.82 17.17
N ILE A 300 2.27 12.36 15.98
CA ILE A 300 0.87 12.40 15.53
C ILE A 300 0.30 11.01 15.25
N GLU A 301 1.11 10.08 14.71
CA GLU A 301 0.68 8.69 14.52
C GLU A 301 0.47 7.98 15.87
N GLN A 302 1.35 8.21 16.86
CA GLN A 302 1.20 7.65 18.20
C GLN A 302 -0.06 8.14 18.91
N GLN A 303 -0.38 9.43 18.80
CA GLN A 303 -1.60 10.01 19.33
C GLN A 303 -2.84 9.44 18.63
N SER A 304 -2.83 9.44 17.29
CA SER A 304 -3.95 8.94 16.49
C SER A 304 -4.23 7.45 16.70
N ALA A 305 -3.17 6.63 16.78
CA ALA A 305 -3.29 5.19 17.03
C ALA A 305 -3.83 4.88 18.43
N ALA A 306 -3.57 5.74 19.41
CA ALA A 306 -4.12 5.63 20.77
C ALA A 306 -5.60 6.04 20.86
N GLY A 307 -6.17 6.62 19.80
CA GLY A 307 -7.60 6.98 19.74
C GLY A 307 -7.94 8.32 20.41
N TRP A 308 -7.07 9.30 20.30
CA TRP A 308 -7.29 10.67 20.82
C TRP A 308 -8.06 11.52 19.82
#